data_f15619201ea7784d9418776f1318ef2b
#
_entry.id   f15619201ea7784d9418776f1318ef2b
#
_cell.length_a   1.000
_cell.length_b   1.000
_cell.length_c   1.000
_cell.angle_alpha   90.00
_cell.angle_beta   90.00
_cell.angle_gamma   90.00
#
_symmetry.space_group_name_H-M   'P 1'
#
loop_
_entity.id
_entity.type
_entity.pdbx_description
1 polymer ?
#
loop_
_entity_poly.entity_id
_entity_poly.type
_entity_poly.pdbx_seq_one_letter_code
_entity_poly.pdbx_strand_id
1 'polypeptide(L)'
;MRLVTALLMGVALAASPAPARAQKTTPPAPGFEYLGTMQVQTGTRTVVENGPQGTRTIVQIVSGRFEGPRLKAAVQIPAGDWITNRADGSYRLDVRLTLKTDDGALILVTYNGIGQTTPAGASLRAAPLFETGDQRYAWLTKLQAIAVGERVGTDVKYDVYALK
;
A
#
# COMPACT_ATOMS: atom_id res chain seq x y z
N MET A 1 62.33 -26.81 67.72
CA MET A 1 61.15 -27.22 66.96
C MET A 1 60.33 -25.99 66.70
N ARG A 2 60.43 -25.37 65.52
CA ARG A 2 59.69 -24.11 65.14
C ARG A 2 58.60 -24.48 64.19
N LEU A 3 57.33 -24.30 64.55
CA LEU A 3 56.18 -24.40 63.66
C LEU A 3 56.09 -23.18 62.75
N VAL A 4 56.03 -23.37 61.46
CA VAL A 4 55.76 -22.36 60.46
C VAL A 4 54.31 -22.50 60.07
N THR A 5 53.48 -21.51 60.46
CA THR A 5 52.08 -21.44 60.04
C THR A 5 51.97 -20.75 58.69
N ALA A 6 51.54 -21.48 57.64
CA ALA A 6 51.31 -20.89 56.32
C ALA A 6 49.90 -20.28 56.27
N LEU A 7 49.83 -18.98 55.97
CA LEU A 7 48.57 -18.22 55.75
C LEU A 7 48.19 -18.31 54.28
N LEU A 8 47.11 -19.06 53.96
CA LEU A 8 46.50 -19.11 52.61
C LEU A 8 45.60 -17.90 52.42
N MET A 9 46.01 -16.98 51.58
CA MET A 9 45.21 -15.87 51.13
C MET A 9 44.34 -16.32 49.94
N GLY A 10 43.01 -16.45 50.16
CA GLY A 10 42.02 -16.76 49.12
C GLY A 10 41.71 -15.49 48.32
N VAL A 11 42.02 -15.47 47.02
CA VAL A 11 41.59 -14.42 46.10
C VAL A 11 40.17 -14.71 45.66
N ALA A 12 39.20 -13.91 46.11
CA ALA A 12 37.82 -13.93 45.63
C ALA A 12 37.75 -13.22 44.26
N LEU A 13 37.49 -13.97 43.17
CA LEU A 13 37.20 -13.42 41.85
C LEU A 13 35.76 -12.85 41.88
N ALA A 14 35.62 -11.54 41.86
CA ALA A 14 34.32 -10.87 41.65
C ALA A 14 33.89 -11.04 40.21
N ALA A 15 32.87 -11.84 39.94
CA ALA A 15 32.24 -11.96 38.64
C ALA A 15 31.45 -10.66 38.35
N SER A 16 31.89 -9.86 37.37
CA SER A 16 31.14 -8.70 36.88
C SER A 16 29.87 -9.15 36.17
N PRO A 17 28.69 -8.58 36.47
CA PRO A 17 27.47 -8.91 35.76
C PRO A 17 27.57 -8.47 34.30
N ALA A 18 27.30 -9.42 33.37
CA ALA A 18 27.22 -9.13 31.95
C ALA A 18 26.09 -8.11 31.66
N PRO A 19 26.30 -7.13 30.77
CA PRO A 19 25.27 -6.15 30.45
C PRO A 19 24.04 -6.87 29.88
N ALA A 20 22.87 -6.64 30.48
CA ALA A 20 21.61 -7.15 29.99
C ALA A 20 21.34 -6.57 28.60
N ARG A 21 21.35 -7.44 27.58
CA ARG A 21 21.04 -7.06 26.20
C ARG A 21 19.56 -6.69 26.14
N ALA A 22 19.26 -5.41 25.95
CA ALA A 22 17.89 -4.94 25.78
C ALA A 22 17.22 -5.73 24.64
N GLN A 23 16.17 -6.50 24.95
CA GLN A 23 15.34 -7.17 23.97
C GLN A 23 14.68 -6.10 23.12
N LYS A 24 15.02 -6.04 21.81
CA LYS A 24 14.32 -5.22 20.84
C LYS A 24 12.89 -5.76 20.70
N THR A 25 11.94 -5.11 21.35
CA THR A 25 10.52 -5.42 21.14
C THR A 25 10.12 -4.99 19.75
N THR A 26 9.62 -5.92 18.94
CA THR A 26 9.03 -5.61 17.63
C THR A 26 7.80 -4.73 17.87
N PRO A 27 7.68 -3.56 17.23
CA PRO A 27 6.48 -2.75 17.36
C PRO A 27 5.26 -3.54 16.87
N PRO A 28 4.06 -3.28 17.43
CA PRO A 28 2.83 -3.93 16.98
C PRO A 28 2.58 -3.59 15.51
N ALA A 29 1.99 -4.54 14.77
CA ALA A 29 1.56 -4.27 13.39
C ALA A 29 0.48 -3.18 13.38
N PRO A 30 0.48 -2.28 12.36
CA PRO A 30 -0.57 -1.27 12.23
C PRO A 30 -1.93 -1.94 11.99
N GLY A 31 -2.98 -1.32 12.54
CA GLY A 31 -4.36 -1.74 12.30
C GLY A 31 -4.87 -1.27 10.94
N PHE A 32 -5.86 -1.97 10.40
CA PHE A 32 -6.53 -1.61 9.15
C PHE A 32 -8.04 -1.61 9.34
N GLU A 33 -8.70 -0.69 8.66
CA GLU A 33 -10.16 -0.62 8.56
C GLU A 33 -10.57 -0.79 7.10
N TYR A 34 -11.46 -1.73 6.80
CA TYR A 34 -11.98 -1.94 5.46
C TYR A 34 -12.86 -0.76 5.05
N LEU A 35 -12.50 -0.13 3.93
CA LEU A 35 -13.23 1.00 3.34
C LEU A 35 -14.24 0.56 2.29
N GLY A 36 -13.91 -0.48 1.53
CA GLY A 36 -14.75 -0.97 0.45
C GLY A 36 -13.96 -1.69 -0.64
N THR A 37 -14.67 -2.16 -1.64
CA THR A 37 -14.13 -2.73 -2.87
C THR A 37 -14.30 -1.77 -4.02
N MET A 38 -13.23 -1.50 -4.75
CA MET A 38 -13.26 -0.77 -6.01
C MET A 38 -13.11 -1.74 -7.17
N GLN A 39 -14.07 -1.73 -8.09
CA GLN A 39 -14.02 -2.48 -9.34
C GLN A 39 -14.02 -1.51 -10.50
N VAL A 40 -13.11 -1.69 -11.44
CA VAL A 40 -13.04 -0.88 -12.67
C VAL A 40 -12.85 -1.76 -13.89
N GLN A 41 -13.37 -1.32 -15.01
CA GLN A 41 -13.11 -1.91 -16.32
C GLN A 41 -12.14 -1.04 -17.10
N THR A 42 -11.12 -1.66 -17.67
CA THR A 42 -10.14 -1.01 -18.52
C THR A 42 -10.53 -1.13 -19.99
N GLY A 43 -10.27 -0.07 -20.74
CA GLY A 43 -10.53 0.01 -22.19
C GLY A 43 -9.24 0.00 -23.00
N THR A 44 -9.14 0.96 -23.92
CA THR A 44 -8.01 1.10 -24.85
C THR A 44 -6.69 1.32 -24.12
N ARG A 45 -5.61 0.89 -24.80
CA ARG A 45 -4.24 1.08 -24.34
C ARG A 45 -3.45 1.81 -25.42
N THR A 46 -2.69 2.82 -24.99
CA THR A 46 -1.71 3.51 -25.82
C THR A 46 -0.33 3.23 -25.26
N VAL A 47 0.60 2.82 -26.10
CA VAL A 47 1.97 2.51 -25.71
C VAL A 47 2.91 3.56 -26.27
N VAL A 48 3.76 4.13 -25.41
CA VAL A 48 4.87 5.01 -25.76
C VAL A 48 6.15 4.27 -25.45
N GLU A 49 6.78 3.74 -26.50
CA GLU A 49 7.94 2.86 -26.38
C GLU A 49 9.23 3.64 -26.23
N ASN A 50 10.18 3.04 -25.50
CA ASN A 50 11.59 3.47 -25.46
C ASN A 50 11.81 4.93 -25.02
N GLY A 51 10.93 5.48 -24.19
CA GLY A 51 11.13 6.79 -23.58
C GLY A 51 12.29 6.79 -22.56
N PRO A 52 12.77 7.96 -22.12
CA PRO A 52 13.91 8.07 -21.20
C PRO A 52 13.65 7.45 -19.82
N GLN A 53 12.40 7.20 -19.47
CA GLN A 53 12.00 6.52 -18.23
C GLN A 53 11.43 5.11 -18.47
N GLY A 54 11.72 4.52 -19.64
CA GLY A 54 11.18 3.23 -20.07
C GLY A 54 9.91 3.35 -20.90
N THR A 55 9.32 2.21 -21.24
CA THR A 55 8.07 2.15 -21.97
C THR A 55 6.90 2.53 -21.06
N ARG A 56 6.05 3.43 -21.55
CA ARG A 56 4.81 3.85 -20.88
C ARG A 56 3.60 3.17 -21.52
N THR A 57 2.67 2.75 -20.72
CA THR A 57 1.36 2.26 -21.18
C THR A 57 0.26 3.09 -20.54
N ILE A 58 -0.48 3.83 -21.34
CA ILE A 58 -1.64 4.58 -20.85
C ILE A 58 -2.86 3.69 -21.06
N VAL A 59 -3.54 3.37 -19.96
CA VAL A 59 -4.72 2.50 -19.95
C VAL A 59 -5.93 3.35 -19.58
N GLN A 60 -6.91 3.39 -20.46
CA GLN A 60 -8.18 4.05 -20.17
C GLN A 60 -8.99 3.22 -19.18
N ILE A 61 -9.58 3.86 -18.18
CA ILE A 61 -10.65 3.30 -17.36
C ILE A 61 -11.98 3.77 -17.95
N VAL A 62 -12.85 2.85 -18.30
CA VAL A 62 -14.11 3.15 -19.02
C VAL A 62 -15.34 3.11 -18.13
N SER A 63 -15.28 2.39 -17.03
CA SER A 63 -16.35 2.32 -16.02
C SER A 63 -15.82 1.78 -14.70
N GLY A 64 -16.61 1.87 -13.65
CA GLY A 64 -16.31 1.26 -12.36
C GLY A 64 -17.20 1.75 -11.22
N ARG A 65 -17.08 1.06 -10.09
CA ARG A 65 -17.77 1.40 -8.85
C ARG A 65 -16.86 1.18 -7.65
N PHE A 66 -17.11 1.97 -6.62
CA PHE A 66 -16.65 1.74 -5.27
C PHE A 66 -17.86 1.36 -4.40
N GLU A 67 -17.77 0.22 -3.74
CA GLU A 67 -18.79 -0.28 -2.83
C GLU A 67 -18.20 -0.54 -1.45
N GLY A 68 -18.66 0.23 -0.48
CA GLY A 68 -18.22 0.11 0.91
C GLY A 68 -19.30 0.50 1.90
N PRO A 69 -19.08 0.27 3.20
CA PRO A 69 -20.10 0.52 4.23
C PRO A 69 -20.42 2.00 4.40
N ARG A 70 -19.48 2.90 4.08
CA ARG A 70 -19.62 4.36 4.26
C ARG A 70 -19.49 5.14 2.95
N LEU A 71 -19.17 4.48 1.84
CA LEU A 71 -18.96 5.10 0.53
C LEU A 71 -19.48 4.17 -0.56
N LYS A 72 -20.40 4.67 -1.37
CA LYS A 72 -20.86 4.07 -2.62
C LYS A 72 -20.78 5.11 -3.71
N ALA A 73 -20.08 4.77 -4.79
CA ALA A 73 -19.80 5.75 -5.84
C ALA A 73 -19.49 5.10 -7.18
N ALA A 74 -19.85 5.76 -8.27
CA ALA A 74 -19.46 5.37 -9.63
C ALA A 74 -18.23 6.14 -10.09
N VAL A 75 -17.37 5.48 -10.87
CA VAL A 75 -16.25 6.14 -11.55
C VAL A 75 -16.79 7.06 -12.64
N GLN A 76 -16.28 8.30 -12.64
CA GLN A 76 -16.52 9.28 -13.70
C GLN A 76 -15.35 9.26 -14.69
N ILE A 77 -15.66 9.43 -15.96
CA ILE A 77 -14.64 9.60 -17.01
C ILE A 77 -14.47 11.11 -17.29
N PRO A 78 -13.22 11.54 -17.66
CA PRO A 78 -12.05 10.72 -17.96
C PRO A 78 -11.36 10.14 -16.73
N ALA A 79 -10.90 8.89 -16.86
CA ALA A 79 -10.13 8.18 -15.85
C ALA A 79 -9.09 7.29 -16.52
N GLY A 80 -7.95 7.04 -15.87
CA GLY A 80 -6.89 6.24 -16.48
C GLY A 80 -5.73 5.90 -15.56
N ASP A 81 -4.87 5.03 -16.07
CA ASP A 81 -3.62 4.62 -15.46
C ASP A 81 -2.45 4.88 -16.41
N TRP A 82 -1.46 5.64 -15.97
CA TRP A 82 -0.22 5.96 -16.70
C TRP A 82 0.91 5.04 -16.24
N ILE A 83 0.84 3.81 -16.65
CA ILE A 83 1.76 2.73 -16.27
C ILE A 83 3.18 3.02 -16.76
N THR A 84 4.17 2.78 -15.89
CA THR A 84 5.58 2.66 -16.28
C THR A 84 5.97 1.19 -16.23
N ASN A 85 6.30 0.60 -17.38
CA ASN A 85 6.83 -0.75 -17.45
C ASN A 85 8.31 -0.74 -17.02
N ARG A 86 8.70 -1.66 -16.15
CA ARG A 86 10.02 -1.73 -15.53
C ARG A 86 10.83 -2.88 -16.10
N ALA A 87 12.16 -2.75 -16.06
CA ALA A 87 13.08 -3.76 -16.60
C ALA A 87 12.99 -5.12 -15.90
N ASP A 88 12.54 -5.15 -14.65
CA ASP A 88 12.36 -6.37 -13.85
C ASP A 88 11.04 -7.13 -14.14
N GLY A 89 10.26 -6.67 -15.13
CA GLY A 89 8.97 -7.26 -15.50
C GLY A 89 7.79 -6.81 -14.63
N SER A 90 8.06 -6.06 -13.56
CA SER A 90 7.02 -5.37 -12.81
C SER A 90 6.61 -4.07 -13.50
N TYR A 91 5.55 -3.42 -13.02
CA TYR A 91 5.16 -2.12 -13.52
C TYR A 91 4.64 -1.23 -12.39
N ARG A 92 4.89 0.08 -12.54
CA ARG A 92 4.40 1.10 -11.62
C ARG A 92 3.08 1.65 -12.15
N LEU A 93 2.08 1.69 -11.29
CA LEU A 93 0.79 2.33 -11.52
C LEU A 93 0.88 3.84 -11.19
N ASP A 94 0.15 4.64 -11.93
CA ASP A 94 -0.10 6.06 -11.67
C ASP A 94 -1.53 6.38 -12.11
N VAL A 95 -2.48 6.15 -11.21
CA VAL A 95 -3.91 6.21 -11.53
C VAL A 95 -4.52 7.52 -11.05
N ARG A 96 -5.40 8.07 -11.88
CA ARG A 96 -6.27 9.20 -11.54
C ARG A 96 -7.67 8.90 -12.01
N LEU A 97 -8.63 9.04 -11.10
CA LEU A 97 -10.04 8.93 -11.40
C LEU A 97 -10.86 9.81 -10.44
N THR A 98 -12.07 10.12 -10.85
CA THR A 98 -13.06 10.79 -9.99
C THR A 98 -14.18 9.82 -9.69
N LEU A 99 -14.58 9.74 -8.43
CA LEU A 99 -15.78 9.06 -7.99
C LEU A 99 -16.92 10.07 -7.82
N LYS A 100 -18.09 9.72 -8.30
CA LYS A 100 -19.35 10.42 -7.97
C LYS A 100 -20.16 9.51 -7.07
N THR A 101 -20.41 9.96 -5.85
CA THR A 101 -21.21 9.21 -4.87
C THR A 101 -22.67 9.13 -5.30
N ASP A 102 -23.40 8.16 -4.76
CA ASP A 102 -24.84 7.98 -5.06
C ASP A 102 -25.68 9.21 -4.61
N ASP A 103 -25.19 9.99 -3.65
CA ASP A 103 -25.77 11.24 -3.17
C ASP A 103 -25.13 12.51 -3.79
N GLY A 104 -24.32 12.35 -4.85
CA GLY A 104 -23.87 13.40 -5.75
C GLY A 104 -22.52 14.07 -5.44
N ALA A 105 -21.83 13.72 -4.36
CA ALA A 105 -20.50 14.28 -4.07
C ALA A 105 -19.45 13.81 -5.08
N LEU A 106 -18.45 14.66 -5.36
CA LEU A 106 -17.29 14.30 -6.18
C LEU A 106 -16.07 14.09 -5.29
N ILE A 107 -15.35 13.01 -5.55
CA ILE A 107 -14.13 12.63 -4.83
C ILE A 107 -13.07 12.29 -5.84
N LEU A 108 -11.97 13.07 -5.89
CA LEU A 108 -10.79 12.71 -6.65
C LEU A 108 -10.06 11.59 -5.93
N VAL A 109 -9.67 10.56 -6.67
CA VAL A 109 -8.84 9.46 -6.19
C VAL A 109 -7.57 9.40 -7.01
N THR A 110 -6.44 9.46 -6.35
CA THR A 110 -5.12 9.28 -6.98
C THR A 110 -4.37 8.18 -6.27
N TYR A 111 -3.67 7.34 -7.01
CA TYR A 111 -2.79 6.35 -6.40
C TYR A 111 -1.63 5.95 -7.27
N ASN A 112 -0.51 5.68 -6.61
CA ASN A 112 0.58 4.93 -7.17
C ASN A 112 0.54 3.50 -6.62
N GLY A 113 1.23 2.60 -7.32
CA GLY A 113 1.28 1.21 -6.91
C GLY A 113 2.27 0.41 -7.72
N ILE A 114 2.37 -0.87 -7.35
CA ILE A 114 3.17 -1.86 -8.08
C ILE A 114 2.24 -2.98 -8.54
N GLY A 115 2.36 -3.31 -9.82
CA GLY A 115 1.74 -4.48 -10.43
C GLY A 115 2.78 -5.51 -10.83
N GLN A 116 2.40 -6.77 -10.71
CA GLN A 116 3.21 -7.92 -11.15
C GLN A 116 2.33 -8.83 -11.98
N THR A 117 2.82 -9.23 -13.16
CA THR A 117 2.14 -10.20 -13.99
C THR A 117 2.14 -11.58 -13.31
N THR A 118 1.01 -12.26 -13.37
CA THR A 118 0.80 -13.61 -12.85
C THR A 118 0.19 -14.49 -13.93
N PRO A 119 0.22 -15.82 -13.80
CA PRO A 119 -0.44 -16.70 -14.77
C PRO A 119 -1.96 -16.43 -14.95
N ALA A 120 -2.62 -15.95 -13.88
CA ALA A 120 -4.05 -15.61 -13.90
C ALA A 120 -4.33 -14.16 -14.34
N GLY A 121 -3.30 -13.31 -14.54
CA GLY A 121 -3.48 -11.91 -14.90
C GLY A 121 -2.45 -11.00 -14.25
N ALA A 122 -2.79 -10.30 -13.17
CA ALA A 122 -1.81 -9.51 -12.41
C ALA A 122 -2.23 -9.38 -10.94
N SER A 123 -1.24 -9.31 -10.05
CA SER A 123 -1.42 -8.87 -8.66
C SER A 123 -1.05 -7.40 -8.53
N LEU A 124 -1.82 -6.64 -7.74
CA LEU A 124 -1.71 -5.20 -7.63
C LEU A 124 -1.64 -4.78 -6.16
N ARG A 125 -0.75 -3.82 -5.86
CA ARG A 125 -0.64 -3.17 -4.56
C ARG A 125 -0.57 -1.67 -4.78
N ALA A 126 -1.45 -0.92 -4.14
CA ALA A 126 -1.57 0.52 -4.34
C ALA A 126 -1.79 1.27 -3.04
N ALA A 127 -1.59 2.59 -3.09
CA ALA A 127 -1.75 3.50 -1.96
C ALA A 127 -2.68 4.66 -2.34
N PRO A 128 -4.01 4.47 -2.30
CA PRO A 128 -4.96 5.50 -2.65
C PRO A 128 -4.95 6.68 -1.68
N LEU A 129 -5.09 7.88 -2.25
CA LEU A 129 -5.42 9.12 -1.57
C LEU A 129 -6.74 9.65 -2.13
N PHE A 130 -7.53 10.28 -1.26
CA PHE A 130 -8.83 10.82 -1.58
C PHE A 130 -8.84 12.33 -1.33
N GLU A 131 -9.47 13.08 -2.24
CA GLU A 131 -9.63 14.52 -2.12
C GLU A 131 -11.05 14.91 -2.48
N THR A 132 -11.71 15.70 -1.61
CA THR A 132 -13.06 16.22 -1.85
C THR A 132 -13.29 17.52 -1.07
N GLY A 133 -14.07 18.41 -1.63
CA GLY A 133 -14.59 19.59 -0.93
C GLY A 133 -15.91 19.34 -0.18
N ASP A 134 -16.52 18.15 -0.35
CA ASP A 134 -17.79 17.83 0.30
C ASP A 134 -17.58 17.42 1.75
N GLN A 135 -18.17 18.16 2.69
CA GLN A 135 -17.99 17.96 4.13
C GLN A 135 -18.47 16.59 4.63
N ARG A 136 -19.43 15.96 3.96
CA ARG A 136 -19.92 14.60 4.29
C ARG A 136 -18.82 13.54 4.12
N TYR A 137 -17.86 13.80 3.22
CA TYR A 137 -16.77 12.91 2.87
C TYR A 137 -15.39 13.45 3.27
N ALA A 138 -15.30 14.57 3.98
CA ALA A 138 -14.05 15.19 4.43
C ALA A 138 -13.17 14.25 5.26
N TRP A 139 -13.75 13.23 5.90
CA TRP A 139 -13.01 12.21 6.65
C TRP A 139 -12.06 11.39 5.76
N LEU A 140 -12.37 11.21 4.47
CA LEU A 140 -11.51 10.50 3.51
C LEU A 140 -10.19 11.23 3.25
N THR A 141 -10.19 12.55 3.27
CA THR A 141 -8.99 13.36 2.97
C THR A 141 -7.89 13.26 4.03
N LYS A 142 -8.22 12.70 5.19
CA LYS A 142 -7.31 12.53 6.34
C LYS A 142 -6.79 11.10 6.48
N LEU A 143 -7.14 10.22 5.55
CA LEU A 143 -6.74 8.82 5.58
C LEU A 143 -5.54 8.57 4.68
N GLN A 144 -4.64 7.71 5.14
CA GLN A 144 -3.76 6.97 4.26
C GLN A 144 -4.40 5.61 4.00
N ALA A 145 -4.71 5.32 2.74
CA ALA A 145 -5.25 4.02 2.36
C ALA A 145 -4.18 3.13 1.72
N ILE A 146 -4.43 1.83 1.79
CA ILE A 146 -3.76 0.80 0.99
C ILE A 146 -4.82 0.00 0.24
N ALA A 147 -4.44 -0.53 -0.91
CA ALA A 147 -5.31 -1.35 -1.74
C ALA A 147 -4.57 -2.62 -2.19
N VAL A 148 -5.23 -3.75 -2.01
CA VAL A 148 -4.78 -5.07 -2.46
C VAL A 148 -5.70 -5.50 -3.58
N GLY A 149 -5.16 -5.77 -4.75
CA GLY A 149 -6.00 -6.03 -5.91
C GLY A 149 -5.42 -7.02 -6.89
N GLU A 150 -6.24 -7.32 -7.88
CA GLU A 150 -5.93 -8.18 -8.99
C GLU A 150 -6.54 -7.65 -10.29
N ARG A 151 -5.97 -8.07 -11.42
CA ARG A 151 -6.53 -7.84 -12.75
C ARG A 151 -6.69 -9.18 -13.47
N VAL A 152 -7.87 -9.42 -13.99
CA VAL A 152 -8.19 -10.56 -14.84
C VAL A 152 -8.85 -10.03 -16.12
N GLY A 153 -8.19 -10.22 -17.27
CA GLY A 153 -8.64 -9.61 -18.51
C GLY A 153 -8.66 -8.07 -18.43
N THR A 154 -9.85 -7.50 -18.62
CA THR A 154 -10.12 -6.05 -18.53
C THR A 154 -10.59 -5.61 -17.16
N ASP A 155 -10.95 -6.55 -16.28
CA ASP A 155 -11.49 -6.26 -14.96
C ASP A 155 -10.36 -6.10 -13.95
N VAL A 156 -10.42 -5.03 -13.18
CA VAL A 156 -9.51 -4.75 -12.05
C VAL A 156 -10.35 -4.62 -10.80
N LYS A 157 -9.97 -5.35 -9.76
CA LYS A 157 -10.62 -5.32 -8.46
C LYS A 157 -9.59 -5.00 -7.39
N TYR A 158 -9.96 -4.09 -6.46
CA TYR A 158 -9.18 -3.76 -5.27
C TYR A 158 -10.06 -3.85 -4.03
N ASP A 159 -9.58 -4.48 -2.99
CA ASP A 159 -10.06 -4.29 -1.63
C ASP A 159 -9.22 -3.19 -0.97
N VAL A 160 -9.89 -2.14 -0.49
CA VAL A 160 -9.29 -0.89 -0.01
C VAL A 160 -9.45 -0.77 1.49
N TYR A 161 -8.37 -0.43 2.17
CA TYR A 161 -8.29 -0.32 3.63
C TYR A 161 -7.66 1.01 4.03
N ALA A 162 -8.17 1.64 5.09
CA ALA A 162 -7.51 2.74 5.77
C ALA A 162 -6.49 2.20 6.78
N LEU A 163 -5.32 2.83 6.86
CA LEU A 163 -4.35 2.62 7.93
C LEU A 163 -4.83 3.33 9.19
N LYS A 164 -4.80 2.64 10.35
CA LYS A 164 -5.14 3.18 11.67
C LYS A 164 -3.92 3.57 12.48
#